data_815c6df48bb635f69d51edeb3c87f219
#
_entry.id   815c6df48bb635f69d51edeb3c87f219
#
_cell.length_a   1.000
_cell.length_b   1.000
_cell.length_c   1.000
_cell.angle_alpha   90.00
_cell.angle_beta   90.00
_cell.angle_gamma   90.00
#
_symmetry.space_group_name_H-M   'P 1'
#
loop_
_entity.id
_entity.type
_entity.pdbx_description
1 polymer ?
#
loop_
_entity_poly.entity_id
_entity_poly.type
_entity_poly.pdbx_seq_one_letter_code
_entity_poly.pdbx_strand_id
1 'polypeptide(L)'
;MTFLGESGSEVSHFIPEPRNFSEVKKLSENIKKPWLKATIKEIKNLINNQTFLIEDKNEGEPVTPCIDVYKAKIKFDGSLDKLKLRIVVRGYMQNKELVGDTWSQIASMRTLKYFLADATKHKARVHKLYFIGEFLQAKVKNRVFVKLDIRYTDYFPEYAKYFGRDLRLLKSMYGMTNYGKLFADE
;
A
#
# COMPACT_ATOMS: atom_id res chain seq x y z
N MET A 1 13.05 23.32 -19.04
CA MET A 1 11.95 22.32 -19.20
C MET A 1 11.05 22.41 -17.99
N THR A 2 9.93 23.06 -18.12
CA THR A 2 9.00 23.41 -17.02
C THR A 2 8.07 22.22 -16.80
N PHE A 3 8.21 21.51 -15.70
CA PHE A 3 7.44 20.28 -15.42
C PHE A 3 6.07 20.50 -14.75
N LEU A 4 5.74 21.71 -14.40
CA LEU A 4 4.45 22.10 -13.85
C LEU A 4 4.12 23.51 -14.37
N GLY A 5 3.63 23.57 -15.59
CA GLY A 5 3.05 24.81 -16.13
C GLY A 5 1.65 25.05 -15.57
N GLU A 6 1.29 26.29 -15.33
CA GLU A 6 -0.04 26.72 -14.85
C GLU A 6 -1.19 26.49 -15.87
N SER A 7 -0.92 25.95 -17.04
CA SER A 7 -1.93 25.56 -18.03
C SER A 7 -2.03 24.06 -18.14
N GLY A 8 -3.16 23.50 -17.77
CA GLY A 8 -3.44 22.07 -17.62
C GLY A 8 -3.42 21.20 -18.88
N SER A 9 -2.68 21.56 -19.94
CA SER A 9 -2.72 20.84 -21.20
C SER A 9 -1.42 20.17 -21.68
N GLU A 10 -0.27 20.31 -21.00
CA GLU A 10 1.00 19.77 -21.50
C GLU A 10 1.79 18.88 -20.52
N VAL A 11 1.22 18.33 -19.48
CA VAL A 11 1.94 17.51 -18.48
C VAL A 11 1.67 16.01 -18.67
N SER A 12 1.54 15.53 -19.89
CA SER A 12 1.11 14.14 -20.06
C SER A 12 2.23 13.09 -20.13
N HIS A 13 3.53 13.40 -20.29
CA HIS A 13 4.35 12.34 -20.88
C HIS A 13 5.49 11.73 -20.08
N PHE A 14 5.88 12.16 -18.91
CA PHE A 14 6.82 11.33 -18.13
C PHE A 14 7.01 11.81 -16.69
N ILE A 15 6.14 11.39 -15.78
CA ILE A 15 6.45 11.47 -14.36
C ILE A 15 7.24 10.21 -14.01
N PRO A 16 8.53 10.30 -13.66
CA PRO A 16 9.30 9.12 -13.31
C PRO A 16 8.72 8.45 -12.07
N GLU A 17 8.49 7.14 -12.15
CA GLU A 17 8.11 6.32 -11.01
C GLU A 17 9.38 5.81 -10.32
N PRO A 18 9.74 6.35 -9.13
CA PRO A 18 10.91 5.87 -8.40
C PRO A 18 10.73 4.42 -7.97
N ARG A 19 11.78 3.63 -8.00
CA ARG A 19 11.76 2.24 -7.54
C ARG A 19 11.83 2.11 -6.02
N ASN A 20 12.37 3.12 -5.35
CA ASN A 20 12.55 3.15 -3.90
C ASN A 20 12.77 4.60 -3.43
N PHE A 21 12.79 4.81 -2.11
CA PHE A 21 12.97 6.13 -1.53
C PHE A 21 14.33 6.78 -1.86
N SER A 22 15.40 6.00 -2.05
CA SER A 22 16.68 6.55 -2.48
C SER A 22 16.61 7.23 -3.84
N GLU A 23 15.80 6.72 -4.76
CA GLU A 23 15.58 7.36 -6.05
C GLU A 23 14.76 8.65 -5.91
N VAL A 24 13.75 8.67 -5.01
CA VAL A 24 13.01 9.91 -4.69
C VAL A 24 13.97 11.02 -4.25
N LYS A 25 14.96 10.71 -3.39
CA LYS A 25 15.95 11.66 -2.89
C LYS A 25 16.77 12.32 -4.02
N LYS A 26 16.99 11.62 -5.12
CA LYS A 26 17.79 12.08 -6.27
C LYS A 26 17.00 12.92 -7.27
N LEU A 27 15.68 12.96 -7.18
CA LEU A 27 14.84 13.73 -8.10
C LEU A 27 15.02 15.24 -7.89
N SER A 28 14.79 16.01 -8.95
CA SER A 28 14.71 17.48 -8.85
C SER A 28 13.58 17.90 -7.89
N GLU A 29 13.74 19.04 -7.23
CA GLU A 29 12.80 19.48 -6.19
C GLU A 29 11.34 19.53 -6.65
N ASN A 30 11.09 19.94 -7.89
CA ASN A 30 9.74 20.03 -8.44
C ASN A 30 9.04 18.66 -8.55
N ILE A 31 9.80 17.60 -8.82
CA ILE A 31 9.29 16.22 -8.93
C ILE A 31 9.32 15.54 -7.56
N LYS A 32 10.34 15.81 -6.75
CA LYS A 32 10.54 15.25 -5.41
C LYS A 32 9.39 15.62 -4.46
N LYS A 33 9.04 16.90 -4.36
CA LYS A 33 8.00 17.39 -3.44
C LYS A 33 6.67 16.65 -3.56
N PRO A 34 6.08 16.43 -4.75
CA PRO A 34 4.88 15.62 -4.91
C PRO A 34 5.04 14.18 -4.42
N TRP A 35 6.18 13.54 -4.66
CA TRP A 35 6.45 12.19 -4.17
C TRP A 35 6.61 12.14 -2.65
N LEU A 36 7.25 13.13 -2.04
CA LEU A 36 7.31 13.25 -0.58
C LEU A 36 5.92 13.41 0.03
N LYS A 37 5.02 14.19 -0.60
CA LYS A 37 3.61 14.28 -0.18
C LYS A 37 2.89 12.93 -0.26
N ALA A 38 3.15 12.14 -1.29
CA ALA A 38 2.59 10.79 -1.40
C ALA A 38 3.16 9.86 -0.33
N THR A 39 4.45 9.99 -0.02
CA THR A 39 5.14 9.20 1.00
C THR A 39 4.59 9.47 2.40
N ILE A 40 4.53 10.74 2.80
CA ILE A 40 4.00 11.09 4.13
C ILE A 40 2.52 10.73 4.28
N LYS A 41 1.74 10.81 3.20
CA LYS A 41 0.34 10.38 3.21
C LYS A 41 0.18 8.91 3.53
N GLU A 42 1.03 8.03 2.95
CA GLU A 42 0.99 6.59 3.23
C GLU A 42 1.46 6.28 4.64
N ILE A 43 2.56 6.92 5.11
CA ILE A 43 3.04 6.76 6.49
C ILE A 43 1.94 7.15 7.50
N LYS A 44 1.32 8.31 7.32
CA LYS A 44 0.19 8.75 8.16
C LYS A 44 -0.98 7.78 8.12
N ASN A 45 -1.29 7.23 6.94
CA ASN A 45 -2.35 6.26 6.79
C ASN A 45 -2.09 4.99 7.62
N LEU A 46 -0.87 4.45 7.58
CA LEU A 46 -0.50 3.30 8.40
C LEU A 46 -0.57 3.59 9.90
N ILE A 47 -0.09 4.75 10.34
CA ILE A 47 -0.08 5.17 11.75
C ILE A 47 -1.53 5.40 12.24
N ASN A 48 -2.33 6.15 11.49
CA ASN A 48 -3.71 6.49 11.86
C ASN A 48 -4.62 5.24 11.94
N ASN A 49 -4.34 4.23 11.11
CA ASN A 49 -5.01 2.95 11.19
C ASN A 49 -4.48 2.05 12.31
N GLN A 50 -3.50 2.51 13.10
CA GLN A 50 -2.87 1.67 14.13
C GLN A 50 -2.39 0.33 13.57
N THR A 51 -1.77 0.36 12.37
CA THR A 51 -1.37 -0.84 11.63
C THR A 51 -0.30 -1.63 12.39
N PHE A 52 0.54 -0.94 13.16
CA PHE A 52 1.64 -1.53 13.91
C PHE A 52 1.88 -0.80 15.23
N LEU A 53 2.59 -1.44 16.12
CA LEU A 53 3.16 -0.85 17.32
C LEU A 53 4.67 -1.06 17.37
N ILE A 54 5.36 -0.21 18.12
CA ILE A 54 6.77 -0.37 18.42
C ILE A 54 6.88 -1.41 19.52
N GLU A 55 7.49 -2.55 19.21
CA GLU A 55 7.67 -3.65 20.17
C GLU A 55 9.00 -4.33 19.82
N ASP A 56 9.80 -4.60 20.84
CA ASP A 56 11.02 -5.36 20.63
C ASP A 56 10.68 -6.82 20.34
N LYS A 57 11.30 -7.36 19.30
CA LYS A 57 11.14 -8.77 18.96
C LYS A 57 11.92 -9.67 19.91
N ASN A 58 11.46 -10.89 20.09
CA ASN A 58 12.22 -11.90 20.81
C ASN A 58 13.40 -12.38 19.96
N GLU A 59 14.39 -13.00 20.61
CA GLU A 59 15.49 -13.64 19.91
C GLU A 59 14.96 -14.72 18.94
N GLY A 60 15.46 -14.70 17.69
CA GLY A 60 15.02 -15.63 16.64
C GLY A 60 13.75 -15.21 15.88
N GLU A 61 12.96 -14.24 16.34
CA GLU A 61 11.79 -13.77 15.58
C GLU A 61 12.23 -13.05 14.30
N PRO A 62 11.76 -13.48 13.11
CA PRO A 62 12.16 -12.86 11.85
C PRO A 62 11.48 -11.50 11.64
N VAL A 63 12.21 -10.57 11.03
CA VAL A 63 11.66 -9.30 10.56
C VAL A 63 11.49 -9.36 9.04
N THR A 64 10.26 -9.18 8.57
CA THR A 64 9.98 -9.17 7.13
C THR A 64 10.21 -7.77 6.57
N PRO A 65 11.11 -7.61 5.59
CA PRO A 65 11.37 -6.29 5.01
C PRO A 65 10.18 -5.75 4.22
N CYS A 66 10.05 -4.42 4.21
CA CYS A 66 9.12 -3.70 3.34
C CYS A 66 9.84 -3.12 2.13
N ILE A 67 9.07 -2.89 1.07
CA ILE A 67 9.50 -2.16 -0.12
C ILE A 67 8.52 -1.04 -0.43
N ASP A 68 9.05 -0.01 -1.09
CA ASP A 68 8.26 1.11 -1.59
C ASP A 68 7.79 0.81 -3.01
N VAL A 69 6.51 0.99 -3.27
CA VAL A 69 5.91 0.89 -4.60
C VAL A 69 5.30 2.23 -4.96
N TYR A 70 6.02 3.01 -5.75
CA TYR A 70 5.59 4.30 -6.27
C TYR A 70 4.81 4.13 -7.56
N LYS A 71 3.66 4.78 -7.67
CA LYS A 71 2.81 4.76 -8.88
C LYS A 71 2.21 6.12 -9.19
N ALA A 72 2.38 6.57 -10.42
CA ALA A 72 1.63 7.67 -11.00
C ALA A 72 0.33 7.12 -11.57
N LYS A 73 -0.80 7.59 -11.07
CA LYS A 73 -2.10 7.25 -11.63
C LYS A 73 -2.49 8.29 -12.66
N ILE A 74 -2.84 7.81 -13.83
CA ILE A 74 -3.23 8.64 -14.99
C ILE A 74 -4.75 8.51 -15.16
N LYS A 75 -5.41 9.62 -15.45
CA LYS A 75 -6.82 9.64 -15.82
C LYS A 75 -7.02 9.15 -17.24
N PHE A 76 -8.28 8.96 -17.63
CA PHE A 76 -8.63 8.50 -18.97
C PHE A 76 -8.19 9.49 -20.07
N ASP A 77 -8.15 10.79 -19.78
CA ASP A 77 -7.69 11.87 -20.66
C ASP A 77 -6.16 11.98 -20.78
N GLY A 78 -5.41 11.07 -20.15
CA GLY A 78 -3.95 11.08 -20.12
C GLY A 78 -3.33 12.02 -19.08
N SER A 79 -4.11 12.84 -18.38
CA SER A 79 -3.61 13.73 -17.33
C SER A 79 -3.25 12.96 -16.06
N LEU A 80 -2.38 13.53 -15.23
CA LEU A 80 -2.05 12.96 -13.91
C LEU A 80 -3.27 13.05 -12.99
N ASP A 81 -3.74 11.89 -12.47
CA ASP A 81 -4.73 11.84 -11.39
C ASP A 81 -4.06 12.09 -10.02
N LYS A 82 -3.09 11.25 -9.69
CA LYS A 82 -2.36 11.36 -8.42
C LYS A 82 -1.11 10.50 -8.38
N LEU A 83 -0.18 10.91 -7.55
CA LEU A 83 0.96 10.09 -7.15
C LEU A 83 0.59 9.27 -5.91
N LYS A 84 0.99 8.01 -5.90
CA LYS A 84 0.69 7.09 -4.81
C LYS A 84 1.92 6.29 -4.43
N LEU A 85 2.20 6.22 -3.12
CA LEU A 85 3.09 5.23 -2.53
C LEU A 85 2.23 4.12 -1.91
N ARG A 86 2.72 2.89 -1.98
CA ARG A 86 2.35 1.80 -1.07
C ARG A 86 3.61 1.25 -0.43
N ILE A 87 3.61 1.13 0.88
CA ILE A 87 4.63 0.38 1.60
C ILE A 87 4.14 -1.07 1.66
N VAL A 88 4.91 -1.96 1.04
CA VAL A 88 4.50 -3.34 0.75
C VAL A 88 5.43 -4.30 1.48
N VAL A 89 4.88 -5.20 2.27
CA VAL A 89 5.62 -6.29 2.92
C VAL A 89 6.08 -7.28 1.86
N ARG A 90 7.33 -7.76 1.94
CA ARG A 90 7.82 -8.84 1.09
C ARG A 90 7.26 -10.18 1.56
N GLY A 91 5.99 -10.43 1.26
CA GLY A 91 5.27 -11.60 1.74
C GLY A 91 5.93 -12.95 1.42
N TYR A 92 6.62 -13.04 0.28
CA TYR A 92 7.38 -14.24 -0.10
C TYR A 92 8.57 -14.54 0.85
N MET A 93 8.98 -13.57 1.68
CA MET A 93 10.01 -13.72 2.72
C MET A 93 9.40 -13.98 4.10
N GLN A 94 8.08 -14.00 4.25
CA GLN A 94 7.44 -14.32 5.52
C GLN A 94 7.69 -15.78 5.89
N ASN A 95 7.86 -16.03 7.19
CA ASN A 95 7.91 -17.42 7.69
C ASN A 95 6.55 -18.09 7.44
N LYS A 96 6.56 -19.17 6.65
CA LYS A 96 5.34 -19.90 6.24
C LYS A 96 4.56 -20.46 7.45
N GLU A 97 5.25 -20.85 8.51
CA GLU A 97 4.61 -21.35 9.74
C GLU A 97 3.79 -20.27 10.45
N LEU A 98 4.21 -19.00 10.37
CA LEU A 98 3.51 -17.86 10.94
C LEU A 98 2.40 -17.33 10.04
N VAL A 99 2.45 -17.60 8.75
CA VAL A 99 1.47 -17.11 7.78
C VAL A 99 0.15 -17.88 7.86
N GLY A 100 0.21 -19.20 8.10
CA GLY A 100 -0.97 -20.06 8.10
C GLY A 100 -1.61 -20.20 6.72
N ASP A 101 -2.93 -20.40 6.70
CA ASP A 101 -3.71 -20.53 5.46
C ASP A 101 -3.73 -19.19 4.70
N THR A 102 -3.44 -19.28 3.40
CA THR A 102 -3.39 -18.12 2.49
C THR A 102 -4.55 -18.08 1.50
N TRP A 103 -5.37 -19.13 1.50
CA TRP A 103 -6.48 -19.22 0.56
C TRP A 103 -7.63 -18.30 0.94
N SER A 104 -8.14 -17.55 -0.02
CA SER A 104 -9.35 -16.75 0.14
C SER A 104 -10.25 -16.91 -1.08
N GLN A 105 -11.56 -16.89 -0.84
CA GLN A 105 -12.54 -16.98 -1.92
C GLN A 105 -12.53 -15.68 -2.74
N ILE A 106 -12.30 -15.82 -4.03
CA ILE A 106 -12.46 -14.74 -5.01
C ILE A 106 -13.48 -15.21 -6.04
N ALA A 107 -14.50 -14.41 -6.27
CA ALA A 107 -15.50 -14.73 -7.30
C ALA A 107 -14.82 -14.86 -8.67
N SER A 108 -15.07 -15.98 -9.35
CA SER A 108 -14.54 -16.19 -10.69
C SER A 108 -15.19 -15.21 -11.69
N MET A 109 -14.49 -14.90 -12.77
CA MET A 109 -15.06 -14.07 -13.84
C MET A 109 -16.34 -14.70 -14.42
N ARG A 110 -16.45 -16.04 -14.43
CA ARG A 110 -17.65 -16.77 -14.86
C ARG A 110 -18.81 -16.48 -13.91
N THR A 111 -18.59 -16.55 -12.60
CA THR A 111 -19.58 -16.24 -11.57
C THR A 111 -20.07 -14.79 -11.68
N LEU A 112 -19.14 -13.84 -11.90
CA LEU A 112 -19.50 -12.43 -12.09
C LEU A 112 -20.36 -12.23 -13.34
N LYS A 113 -20.00 -12.85 -14.47
CA LYS A 113 -20.81 -12.77 -15.72
C LYS A 113 -22.20 -13.35 -15.53
N TYR A 114 -22.31 -14.52 -14.86
CA TYR A 114 -23.61 -15.12 -14.55
C TYR A 114 -24.45 -14.18 -13.68
N PHE A 115 -23.88 -13.64 -12.60
CA PHE A 115 -24.56 -12.70 -11.73
C PHE A 115 -25.09 -11.46 -12.48
N LEU A 116 -24.29 -10.88 -13.38
CA LEU A 116 -24.70 -9.71 -14.17
C LEU A 116 -25.81 -10.05 -15.17
N ALA A 117 -25.76 -11.23 -15.80
CA ALA A 117 -26.81 -11.71 -16.70
C ALA A 117 -28.13 -11.94 -15.95
N ASP A 118 -28.07 -12.56 -14.78
CA ASP A 118 -29.24 -12.81 -13.94
C ASP A 118 -29.85 -11.48 -13.43
N ALA A 119 -29.04 -10.57 -12.95
CA ALA A 119 -29.48 -9.24 -12.56
C ALA A 119 -30.17 -8.49 -13.69
N THR A 120 -29.65 -8.60 -14.92
CA THR A 120 -30.25 -7.98 -16.11
C THR A 120 -31.62 -8.62 -16.42
N LYS A 121 -31.71 -9.94 -16.37
CA LYS A 121 -32.96 -10.70 -16.60
C LYS A 121 -34.09 -10.28 -15.63
N HIS A 122 -33.72 -10.07 -14.36
CA HIS A 122 -34.68 -9.71 -13.32
C HIS A 122 -34.80 -8.17 -13.12
N LYS A 123 -34.19 -7.35 -13.99
CA LYS A 123 -34.14 -5.88 -13.88
C LYS A 123 -33.70 -5.40 -12.49
N ALA A 124 -32.81 -6.18 -11.85
CA ALA A 124 -32.28 -5.87 -10.52
C ALA A 124 -31.25 -4.74 -10.58
N ARG A 125 -31.20 -3.93 -9.53
CA ARG A 125 -30.16 -2.90 -9.37
C ARG A 125 -28.88 -3.55 -8.84
N VAL A 126 -27.77 -3.29 -9.52
CA VAL A 126 -26.44 -3.78 -9.10
C VAL A 126 -25.67 -2.63 -8.46
N HIS A 127 -25.17 -2.82 -7.24
CA HIS A 127 -24.34 -1.87 -6.53
C HIS A 127 -22.93 -2.40 -6.41
N LYS A 128 -21.93 -1.54 -6.70
CA LYS A 128 -20.53 -1.83 -6.46
C LYS A 128 -20.10 -1.11 -5.19
N LEU A 129 -19.64 -1.87 -4.20
CA LEU A 129 -19.03 -1.31 -2.99
C LEU A 129 -17.51 -1.38 -3.10
N TYR A 130 -16.84 -0.38 -2.57
CA TYR A 130 -15.40 -0.32 -2.47
C TYR A 130 -15.00 0.03 -1.03
N PHE A 131 -14.30 -0.88 -0.39
CA PHE A 131 -13.77 -0.66 0.96
C PHE A 131 -12.45 0.08 0.89
N ILE A 132 -12.41 1.30 1.44
CA ILE A 132 -11.18 2.10 1.50
C ILE A 132 -10.25 1.50 2.56
N GLY A 133 -9.03 1.12 2.14
CA GLY A 133 -8.04 0.58 3.06
C GLY A 133 -8.41 -0.81 3.62
N GLU A 134 -9.13 -1.64 2.87
CA GLU A 134 -9.56 -2.97 3.28
C GLU A 134 -8.42 -3.79 3.92
N PHE A 135 -7.21 -3.72 3.33
CA PHE A 135 -6.03 -4.41 3.84
C PHE A 135 -5.63 -3.98 5.25
N LEU A 136 -5.90 -2.73 5.62
CA LEU A 136 -5.59 -2.18 6.94
C LEU A 136 -6.71 -2.38 7.96
N GLN A 137 -7.75 -3.15 7.63
CA GLN A 137 -8.83 -3.48 8.55
C GLN A 137 -8.63 -4.85 9.20
N ALA A 138 -8.11 -5.82 8.46
CA ALA A 138 -7.94 -7.18 8.94
C ALA A 138 -6.85 -7.28 10.03
N LYS A 139 -7.17 -7.92 11.14
CA LYS A 139 -6.25 -8.10 12.28
C LYS A 139 -5.23 -9.19 12.01
N VAL A 140 -4.01 -8.97 12.44
CA VAL A 140 -2.93 -9.96 12.41
C VAL A 140 -2.84 -10.62 13.78
N LYS A 141 -3.18 -11.92 13.86
CA LYS A 141 -3.18 -12.68 15.12
C LYS A 141 -1.78 -13.08 15.55
N ASN A 142 -0.93 -13.44 14.60
CA ASN A 142 0.43 -13.90 14.85
C ASN A 142 1.39 -12.71 15.05
N ARG A 143 2.49 -12.97 15.74
CA ARG A 143 3.55 -11.98 15.92
C ARG A 143 4.35 -11.85 14.63
N VAL A 144 4.02 -10.86 13.83
CA VAL A 144 4.71 -10.55 12.58
C VAL A 144 5.40 -9.20 12.74
N PHE A 145 6.71 -9.16 12.48
CA PHE A 145 7.49 -7.94 12.55
C PHE A 145 7.88 -7.45 11.16
N VAL A 146 7.81 -6.13 11.00
CA VAL A 146 8.27 -5.42 9.80
C VAL A 146 9.18 -4.26 10.19
N LYS A 147 9.86 -3.70 9.20
CA LYS A 147 10.72 -2.53 9.40
C LYS A 147 10.49 -1.53 8.27
N LEU A 148 10.16 -0.30 8.66
CA LEU A 148 10.10 0.82 7.73
C LEU A 148 11.50 1.37 7.47
N ASP A 149 11.68 1.97 6.30
CA ASP A 149 12.98 2.50 5.87
C ASP A 149 13.47 3.62 6.80
N ILE A 150 14.66 3.46 7.34
CA ILE A 150 15.30 4.48 8.21
C ILE A 150 15.52 5.82 7.48
N ARG A 151 15.69 5.80 6.16
CA ARG A 151 15.92 6.99 5.33
C ARG A 151 14.77 7.98 5.32
N TYR A 152 13.56 7.57 5.74
CA TYR A 152 12.43 8.48 5.94
C TYR A 152 12.71 9.53 7.02
N THR A 153 13.58 9.24 7.97
CA THR A 153 13.92 10.16 9.08
C THR A 153 14.41 11.52 8.60
N ASP A 154 15.16 11.55 7.50
CA ASP A 154 15.71 12.79 6.93
C ASP A 154 14.63 13.78 6.45
N TYR A 155 13.43 13.28 6.15
CA TYR A 155 12.34 14.06 5.57
C TYR A 155 11.10 14.15 6.45
N PHE A 156 10.95 13.23 7.40
CA PHE A 156 9.78 13.12 8.27
C PHE A 156 10.21 12.89 9.73
N PRO A 157 10.97 13.83 10.32
CA PRO A 157 11.54 13.66 11.67
C PRO A 157 10.48 13.48 12.75
N GLU A 158 9.27 14.02 12.56
CA GLU A 158 8.14 13.86 13.49
C GLU A 158 7.65 12.40 13.63
N TYR A 159 8.00 11.54 12.68
CA TYR A 159 7.70 10.10 12.69
C TYR A 159 8.94 9.23 12.88
N ALA A 160 10.11 9.82 13.17
CA ALA A 160 11.39 9.12 13.28
C ALA A 160 11.35 7.90 14.23
N LYS A 161 10.52 7.96 15.27
CA LYS A 161 10.34 6.86 16.22
C LYS A 161 9.90 5.54 15.60
N TYR A 162 9.31 5.55 14.39
CA TYR A 162 8.85 4.35 13.69
C TYR A 162 9.86 3.82 12.65
N PHE A 163 10.87 4.60 12.30
CA PHE A 163 11.76 4.25 11.20
C PHE A 163 12.99 3.47 11.67
N GLY A 164 13.37 2.44 10.90
CA GLY A 164 14.51 1.58 11.21
C GLY A 164 14.34 0.70 12.45
N ARG A 165 13.17 0.70 13.09
CA ARG A 165 12.86 -0.11 14.27
C ARG A 165 12.00 -1.31 13.92
N ASP A 166 11.97 -2.28 14.83
CA ASP A 166 11.08 -3.42 14.70
C ASP A 166 9.66 -2.97 15.08
N LEU A 167 8.72 -3.25 14.19
CA LEU A 167 7.33 -2.88 14.31
C LEU A 167 6.50 -4.15 14.24
N ARG A 168 5.80 -4.48 15.32
CA ARG A 168 4.84 -5.57 15.33
C ARG A 168 3.57 -5.16 14.61
N LEU A 169 3.15 -5.95 13.63
CA LEU A 169 1.89 -5.73 12.94
C LEU A 169 0.70 -6.09 13.84
N LEU A 170 -0.25 -5.18 13.93
CA LEU A 170 -1.57 -5.39 14.51
C LEU A 170 -2.63 -5.65 13.44
N LYS A 171 -2.43 -5.04 12.27
CA LYS A 171 -3.30 -5.17 11.10
C LYS A 171 -2.50 -5.55 9.88
N SER A 172 -3.16 -6.17 8.91
CA SER A 172 -2.49 -6.60 7.69
C SER A 172 -2.00 -5.41 6.86
N MET A 173 -0.95 -5.66 6.09
CA MET A 173 -0.38 -4.69 5.15
C MET A 173 -0.35 -5.27 3.74
N TYR A 174 -0.27 -4.37 2.76
CA TYR A 174 -0.07 -4.78 1.37
C TYR A 174 1.12 -5.71 1.23
N GLY A 175 0.97 -6.76 0.44
CA GLY A 175 2.02 -7.73 0.14
C GLY A 175 2.15 -8.89 1.11
N MET A 176 1.44 -8.92 2.22
CA MET A 176 1.34 -10.13 3.05
C MET A 176 0.66 -11.25 2.27
N THR A 177 1.16 -12.48 2.40
CA THR A 177 0.66 -13.62 1.62
C THR A 177 -0.75 -14.06 2.03
N ASN A 178 -1.13 -13.85 3.28
CA ASN A 178 -2.42 -14.26 3.84
C ASN A 178 -3.43 -13.10 4.01
N TYR A 179 -3.17 -11.93 3.44
CA TYR A 179 -4.04 -10.77 3.66
C TYR A 179 -5.49 -10.99 3.23
N GLY A 180 -5.70 -11.67 2.10
CA GLY A 180 -7.04 -11.97 1.58
C GLY A 180 -7.83 -12.86 2.52
N LYS A 181 -7.18 -13.86 3.12
CA LYS A 181 -7.78 -14.73 4.13
C LYS A 181 -8.08 -13.95 5.41
N LEU A 182 -7.14 -13.15 5.91
CA LEU A 182 -7.35 -12.33 7.09
C LEU A 182 -8.54 -11.38 6.93
N PHE A 183 -8.72 -10.79 5.75
CA PHE A 183 -9.86 -9.90 5.47
C PHE A 183 -11.18 -10.67 5.33
N ALA A 184 -11.16 -11.89 4.80
CA ALA A 184 -12.36 -12.70 4.66
C ALA A 184 -12.87 -13.27 5.99
N ASP A 185 -12.02 -13.35 7.01
CA ASP A 185 -12.34 -13.89 8.34
C ASP A 185 -12.83 -12.81 9.34
N GLU A 186 -12.81 -11.50 8.96
CA GLU A 186 -13.34 -10.38 9.75
C GLU A 186 -14.84 -10.15 9.47
#